data_cf97ee66f784e324ab5e1839b7dec933
#
_entry.id   cf97ee66f784e324ab5e1839b7dec933
#
_cell.length_a   1.000
_cell.length_b   1.000
_cell.length_c   1.000
_cell.angle_alpha   90.00
_cell.angle_beta   90.00
_cell.angle_gamma   90.00
#
_symmetry.space_group_name_H-M   'P 1'
#
loop_
_entity.id
_entity.type
_entity.pdbx_description
1 polymer ?
#
loop_
_entity_poly.entity_id
_entity_poly.type
_entity_poly.pdbx_seq_one_letter_code
_entity_poly.pdbx_strand_id
1 'polypeptide(L)'
;QWEYEFKGNRAESQGSSKDKTRLAFAGLKFGDYGSIDYGRNYGVAYDIGAWTDVLPEFGGDTWTQTDVFMTGRTTGVATYRNNDFFGLVDGLNFAAQYQGKNDRNEVTEANGDGFGFSTTYEYEGFGVGATYAKSDRTNNQVIYGNNGLNASGQNAEVWAAGLKYDANNIYLATTYSETQNMTVFGNNHIANKAQNFEAVAQYQFDFGLRPSVAYLHSKGKDLGVWGDQDLVEYVDVGATYYFNKNMSTFV
;
A
#
# COMPACT_ATOMS: atom_id res chain seq x y z
N GLN A 1 14.29 -11.97 3.09
CA GLN A 1 13.04 -12.27 3.84
C GLN A 1 12.13 -13.14 3.00
N TRP A 2 11.45 -14.11 3.64
CA TRP A 2 10.38 -14.89 3.06
C TRP A 2 9.22 -14.92 4.05
N GLU A 3 8.02 -14.55 3.60
CA GLU A 3 6.78 -14.54 4.38
C GLU A 3 5.72 -15.35 3.62
N TYR A 4 5.17 -16.34 4.29
CA TYR A 4 4.19 -17.25 3.73
C TYR A 4 2.94 -17.27 4.61
N GLU A 5 1.77 -17.11 3.99
CA GLU A 5 0.48 -17.20 4.64
C GLU A 5 -0.16 -18.55 4.33
N PHE A 6 -0.49 -19.29 5.35
CA PHE A 6 -1.28 -20.53 5.26
C PHE A 6 -2.56 -20.42 6.11
N LYS A 7 -3.61 -21.03 5.62
CA LYS A 7 -4.93 -20.96 6.28
C LYS A 7 -5.11 -22.16 7.23
N GLY A 8 -4.65 -22.04 8.46
CA GLY A 8 -4.72 -23.10 9.48
C GLY A 8 -6.12 -23.48 9.96
N ASN A 9 -7.14 -22.71 9.61
CA ASN A 9 -8.54 -22.98 9.96
C ASN A 9 -9.29 -23.86 8.94
N ARG A 10 -8.61 -24.35 7.90
CA ARG A 10 -9.22 -25.21 6.88
C ARG A 10 -9.29 -26.67 7.32
N ALA A 11 -10.28 -27.38 6.79
CA ALA A 11 -10.30 -28.83 6.84
C ALA A 11 -9.13 -29.39 6.02
N GLU A 12 -8.55 -30.50 6.46
CA GLU A 12 -7.42 -31.17 5.79
C GLU A 12 -7.70 -31.48 4.30
N SER A 13 -8.95 -31.82 3.97
CA SER A 13 -9.41 -32.07 2.61
C SER A 13 -9.40 -30.85 1.68
N GLN A 14 -9.28 -29.64 2.21
CA GLN A 14 -9.27 -28.40 1.40
C GLN A 14 -7.88 -28.03 0.86
N GLY A 15 -6.84 -28.70 1.34
CA GLY A 15 -5.45 -28.50 0.89
C GLY A 15 -4.96 -27.06 1.05
N SER A 16 -4.00 -26.68 0.21
CA SER A 16 -3.32 -25.37 0.26
C SER A 16 -3.85 -24.33 -0.75
N SER A 17 -5.03 -24.52 -1.31
CA SER A 17 -5.55 -23.74 -2.45
C SER A 17 -5.64 -22.22 -2.24
N LYS A 18 -5.55 -21.73 -0.99
CA LYS A 18 -5.54 -20.31 -0.65
C LYS A 18 -4.28 -19.84 0.07
N ASP A 19 -3.29 -20.73 0.20
CA ASP A 19 -2.01 -20.34 0.76
C ASP A 19 -1.25 -19.49 -0.24
N LYS A 20 -0.48 -18.52 0.24
CA LYS A 20 0.21 -17.57 -0.64
C LYS A 20 1.52 -17.08 -0.05
N THR A 21 2.49 -16.84 -0.94
CA THR A 21 3.70 -16.10 -0.60
C THR A 21 3.36 -14.62 -0.53
N ARG A 22 3.49 -14.02 0.66
CA ARG A 22 3.30 -12.58 0.86
C ARG A 22 4.54 -11.80 0.43
N LEU A 23 5.70 -12.19 0.95
CA LEU A 23 6.99 -11.58 0.62
C LEU A 23 8.01 -12.69 0.27
N ALA A 24 8.88 -12.39 -0.70
CA ALA A 24 10.01 -13.24 -1.07
C ALA A 24 11.07 -12.38 -1.77
N PHE A 25 12.00 -11.84 -1.01
CA PHE A 25 13.06 -11.00 -1.54
C PHE A 25 14.39 -11.25 -0.84
N ALA A 26 15.46 -10.92 -1.53
CA ALA A 26 16.82 -10.94 -1.01
C ALA A 26 17.53 -9.62 -1.32
N GLY A 27 18.40 -9.18 -0.41
CA GLY A 27 19.10 -7.92 -0.57
C GLY A 27 20.35 -7.83 0.25
N LEU A 28 21.06 -6.74 0.05
CA LEU A 28 22.30 -6.39 0.73
C LEU A 28 22.17 -5.01 1.36
N LYS A 29 22.71 -4.84 2.55
CA LYS A 29 22.81 -3.57 3.26
C LYS A 29 24.26 -3.14 3.38
N PHE A 30 24.55 -1.89 3.08
CA PHE A 30 25.89 -1.30 2.99
C PHE A 30 26.09 -0.18 4.02
N GLY A 31 25.73 -0.44 5.28
CA GLY A 31 25.80 0.58 6.34
C GLY A 31 24.95 1.80 5.99
N ASP A 32 25.52 2.99 6.12
CA ASP A 32 24.81 4.26 5.86
C ASP A 32 24.58 4.53 4.36
N TYR A 33 25.24 3.77 3.48
CA TYR A 33 24.97 3.85 2.03
C TYR A 33 23.65 3.19 1.61
N GLY A 34 22.89 2.62 2.57
CA GLY A 34 21.57 2.07 2.32
C GLY A 34 21.56 0.58 1.99
N SER A 35 20.51 0.14 1.35
CA SER A 35 20.28 -1.25 0.96
C SER A 35 19.73 -1.35 -0.45
N ILE A 36 20.00 -2.48 -1.09
CA ILE A 36 19.38 -2.89 -2.36
C ILE A 36 18.76 -4.25 -2.13
N ASP A 37 17.51 -4.42 -2.50
CA ASP A 37 16.82 -5.71 -2.52
C ASP A 37 16.12 -5.95 -3.87
N TYR A 38 15.85 -7.24 -4.15
CA TYR A 38 15.11 -7.68 -5.31
C TYR A 38 14.19 -8.84 -4.97
N GLY A 39 12.97 -8.79 -5.52
CA GLY A 39 12.01 -9.90 -5.43
C GLY A 39 10.56 -9.45 -5.30
N ARG A 40 9.76 -10.21 -4.52
CA ARG A 40 8.42 -9.84 -4.12
C ARG A 40 8.48 -9.08 -2.81
N ASN A 41 8.20 -7.80 -2.87
CA ASN A 41 8.28 -6.89 -1.72
C ASN A 41 7.15 -5.84 -1.81
N TYR A 42 7.10 -4.94 -0.85
CA TYR A 42 6.21 -3.79 -0.93
C TYR A 42 6.66 -2.81 -2.02
N GLY A 43 5.68 -2.32 -2.76
CA GLY A 43 5.85 -1.23 -3.70
C GLY A 43 6.16 0.08 -2.97
N VAL A 44 6.96 0.94 -3.60
CA VAL A 44 7.42 2.18 -2.99
C VAL A 44 6.29 3.15 -2.58
N ALA A 45 5.15 3.08 -3.25
CA ALA A 45 3.99 3.88 -2.90
C ALA A 45 3.40 3.50 -1.54
N TYR A 46 3.56 2.24 -1.11
CA TYR A 46 3.12 1.78 0.19
C TYR A 46 3.89 2.42 1.36
N ASP A 47 5.06 3.00 1.14
CA ASP A 47 5.81 3.70 2.19
C ASP A 47 4.98 4.84 2.84
N ILE A 48 4.07 5.44 2.08
CA ILE A 48 3.10 6.43 2.59
C ILE A 48 1.77 5.78 2.98
N GLY A 49 1.28 4.81 2.19
CA GLY A 49 0.03 4.10 2.49
C GLY A 49 0.06 3.35 3.83
N ALA A 50 1.22 2.85 4.23
CA ALA A 50 1.40 2.17 5.51
C ALA A 50 1.10 3.03 6.74
N TRP A 51 1.11 4.36 6.61
CA TRP A 51 0.85 5.25 7.74
C TRP A 51 -0.62 5.20 8.21
N THR A 52 -1.53 4.89 7.33
CA THR A 52 -2.96 4.72 7.66
C THR A 52 -3.41 3.26 7.72
N ASP A 53 -2.58 2.32 7.25
CA ASP A 53 -2.83 0.87 7.31
C ASP A 53 -2.28 0.27 8.63
N VAL A 54 -2.82 0.71 9.75
CA VAL A 54 -2.34 0.34 11.10
C VAL A 54 -3.40 -0.36 11.98
N LEU A 55 -4.59 -0.61 11.44
CA LEU A 55 -5.67 -1.30 12.13
C LEU A 55 -5.58 -2.81 11.89
N PRO A 56 -6.09 -3.67 12.80
CA PRO A 56 -5.97 -5.13 12.66
C PRO A 56 -6.66 -5.72 11.44
N GLU A 57 -7.81 -5.19 11.04
CA GLU A 57 -8.65 -5.73 9.95
C GLU A 57 -9.00 -4.67 8.90
N PHE A 58 -9.10 -3.41 9.28
CA PHE A 58 -9.50 -2.30 8.42
C PHE A 58 -8.32 -1.36 8.17
N GLY A 59 -8.46 -0.46 7.19
CA GLY A 59 -7.41 0.46 6.78
C GLY A 59 -6.67 0.00 5.52
N GLY A 60 -6.07 0.96 4.81
CA GLY A 60 -5.34 0.67 3.57
C GLY A 60 -6.20 0.15 2.42
N ASP A 61 -7.53 0.32 2.48
CA ASP A 61 -8.47 -0.28 1.52
C ASP A 61 -8.78 0.61 0.31
N THR A 62 -8.26 1.83 0.30
CA THR A 62 -8.61 2.78 -0.77
C THR A 62 -7.78 2.59 -2.02
N TRP A 63 -6.45 2.51 -1.90
CA TRP A 63 -5.55 2.51 -3.05
C TRP A 63 -4.34 1.57 -2.92
N THR A 64 -4.02 1.07 -1.72
CA THR A 64 -2.88 0.18 -1.49
C THR A 64 -3.24 -1.28 -1.78
N GLN A 65 -3.42 -1.59 -3.05
CA GLN A 65 -3.89 -2.91 -3.51
C GLN A 65 -2.72 -3.85 -3.83
N THR A 66 -2.83 -5.12 -3.38
CA THR A 66 -1.81 -6.16 -3.65
C THR A 66 -1.79 -6.53 -5.13
N ASP A 67 -0.60 -6.65 -5.70
CA ASP A 67 -0.32 -6.95 -7.11
C ASP A 67 -0.94 -5.94 -8.10
N VAL A 68 -1.23 -4.73 -7.63
CA VAL A 68 -1.62 -3.59 -8.45
C VAL A 68 -0.45 -2.61 -8.51
N PHE A 69 0.40 -2.78 -9.52
CA PHE A 69 1.62 -1.98 -9.71
C PHE A 69 2.47 -1.92 -8.43
N MET A 70 2.95 -0.72 -8.03
CA MET A 70 3.80 -0.52 -6.84
C MET A 70 3.02 0.04 -5.64
N THR A 71 1.71 -0.28 -5.51
CA THR A 71 0.85 0.29 -4.44
C THR A 71 0.75 -0.57 -3.19
N GLY A 72 0.97 -1.87 -3.29
CA GLY A 72 0.96 -2.83 -2.18
C GLY A 72 2.10 -3.84 -2.34
N ARG A 73 1.91 -5.06 -1.85
CA ARG A 73 2.86 -6.15 -2.13
C ARG A 73 2.87 -6.48 -3.61
N THR A 74 4.03 -6.50 -4.22
CA THR A 74 4.17 -6.72 -5.66
C THR A 74 5.42 -7.53 -6.01
N THR A 75 5.48 -8.08 -7.20
CA THR A 75 6.53 -8.97 -7.67
C THR A 75 7.46 -8.26 -8.65
N GLY A 76 8.75 -8.67 -8.66
CA GLY A 76 9.73 -8.20 -9.64
C GLY A 76 10.22 -6.78 -9.38
N VAL A 77 10.27 -6.37 -8.11
CA VAL A 77 10.78 -5.06 -7.72
C VAL A 77 12.24 -5.12 -7.31
N ALA A 78 13.03 -4.19 -7.84
CA ALA A 78 14.36 -3.85 -7.38
C ALA A 78 14.29 -2.53 -6.62
N THR A 79 14.63 -2.54 -5.33
CA THR A 79 14.46 -1.37 -4.46
C THR A 79 15.78 -0.96 -3.87
N TYR A 80 16.14 0.31 -4.02
CA TYR A 80 17.17 0.96 -3.22
C TYR A 80 16.51 1.77 -2.12
N ARG A 81 16.98 1.64 -0.88
CA ARG A 81 16.52 2.40 0.29
C ARG A 81 17.71 3.00 1.02
N ASN A 82 17.58 4.25 1.41
CA ASN A 82 18.54 4.95 2.25
C ASN A 82 17.81 5.64 3.40
N ASN A 83 18.28 5.41 4.60
CA ASN A 83 17.79 6.04 5.80
C ASN A 83 18.76 7.12 6.25
N ASP A 84 18.22 8.13 6.93
CA ASP A 84 18.97 9.23 7.52
C ASP A 84 19.87 9.98 6.53
N PHE A 85 19.48 9.95 5.23
CA PHE A 85 20.20 10.60 4.13
C PHE A 85 21.70 10.35 4.20
N PHE A 86 22.10 9.08 4.07
CA PHE A 86 23.50 8.61 4.21
C PHE A 86 24.12 8.85 5.60
N GLY A 87 23.29 8.91 6.65
CA GLY A 87 23.73 9.25 8.01
C GLY A 87 24.02 10.74 8.23
N LEU A 88 23.61 11.62 7.31
CA LEU A 88 23.87 13.05 7.37
C LEU A 88 22.68 13.85 7.94
N VAL A 89 21.46 13.34 7.79
CA VAL A 89 20.23 14.01 8.22
C VAL A 89 19.32 12.99 8.87
N ASP A 90 19.31 12.95 10.19
CA ASP A 90 18.48 12.04 10.98
C ASP A 90 17.00 12.19 10.59
N GLY A 91 16.33 11.06 10.37
CA GLY A 91 14.92 11.00 10.02
C GLY A 91 14.58 11.28 8.55
N LEU A 92 15.52 11.70 7.70
CA LEU A 92 15.29 11.87 6.27
C LEU A 92 15.57 10.56 5.52
N ASN A 93 14.53 9.93 5.03
CA ASN A 93 14.62 8.65 4.31
C ASN A 93 14.16 8.81 2.87
N PHE A 94 14.70 8.01 1.97
CA PHE A 94 14.22 7.92 0.60
C PHE A 94 14.37 6.52 0.02
N ALA A 95 13.55 6.21 -0.96
CA ALA A 95 13.64 5.00 -1.74
C ALA A 95 13.47 5.28 -3.24
N ALA A 96 14.12 4.46 -4.04
CA ALA A 96 13.94 4.39 -5.48
C ALA A 96 13.66 2.92 -5.85
N GLN A 97 12.64 2.68 -6.67
CA GLN A 97 12.22 1.34 -7.03
C GLN A 97 11.97 1.24 -8.54
N TYR A 98 12.39 0.11 -9.11
CA TYR A 98 12.02 -0.33 -10.43
C TYR A 98 11.20 -1.61 -10.32
N GLN A 99 10.11 -1.69 -11.06
CA GLN A 99 9.30 -2.89 -11.21
C GLN A 99 9.42 -3.39 -12.64
N GLY A 100 9.86 -4.64 -12.82
CA GLY A 100 9.85 -5.31 -14.11
C GLY A 100 8.43 -5.74 -14.52
N LYS A 101 8.21 -5.85 -15.83
CA LYS A 101 6.95 -6.31 -16.40
C LYS A 101 6.54 -7.69 -15.87
N ASN A 102 5.27 -7.84 -15.50
CA ASN A 102 4.64 -9.11 -15.15
C ASN A 102 3.40 -9.32 -16.02
N ASP A 103 3.47 -10.28 -16.92
CA ASP A 103 2.28 -10.76 -17.64
C ASP A 103 1.54 -11.77 -16.74
N ARG A 104 0.24 -11.57 -16.55
CA ARG A 104 -0.62 -12.40 -15.70
C ARG A 104 -1.94 -12.70 -16.40
N ASN A 105 -2.58 -13.80 -16.00
CA ASN A 105 -3.91 -14.15 -16.49
C ASN A 105 -4.96 -13.14 -16.04
N GLU A 106 -4.86 -12.71 -14.76
CA GLU A 106 -5.68 -11.63 -14.23
C GLU A 106 -5.15 -10.29 -14.72
N VAL A 107 -5.92 -9.63 -15.58
CA VAL A 107 -5.53 -8.37 -16.23
C VAL A 107 -5.27 -7.27 -15.20
N THR A 108 -6.03 -7.25 -14.10
CA THR A 108 -5.90 -6.26 -13.03
C THR A 108 -4.61 -6.40 -12.23
N GLU A 109 -3.99 -7.56 -12.23
CA GLU A 109 -2.75 -7.87 -11.50
C GLU A 109 -1.50 -7.82 -12.38
N ALA A 110 -1.65 -7.63 -13.69
CA ALA A 110 -0.53 -7.47 -14.63
C ALA A 110 0.06 -6.06 -14.55
N ASN A 111 1.31 -5.90 -14.94
CA ASN A 111 1.95 -4.60 -15.08
C ASN A 111 3.01 -4.62 -16.19
N GLY A 112 3.25 -3.47 -16.82
CA GLY A 112 4.45 -3.22 -17.60
C GLY A 112 5.62 -2.80 -16.70
N ASP A 113 6.71 -2.35 -17.32
CA ASP A 113 7.84 -1.80 -16.59
C ASP A 113 7.47 -0.48 -15.91
N GLY A 114 8.05 -0.26 -14.73
CA GLY A 114 7.74 0.95 -13.96
C GLY A 114 8.86 1.38 -13.04
N PHE A 115 8.76 2.61 -12.56
CA PHE A 115 9.64 3.17 -11.56
C PHE A 115 8.86 4.00 -10.55
N GLY A 116 9.41 4.13 -9.36
CA GLY A 116 8.81 4.94 -8.30
C GLY A 116 9.83 5.43 -7.30
N PHE A 117 9.44 6.43 -6.55
CA PHE A 117 10.25 7.09 -5.52
C PHE A 117 9.38 7.41 -4.32
N SER A 118 9.96 7.31 -3.12
CA SER A 118 9.37 7.83 -1.89
C SER A 118 10.40 8.63 -1.11
N THR A 119 9.92 9.56 -0.31
CA THR A 119 10.72 10.27 0.68
C THR A 119 9.87 10.51 1.92
N THR A 120 10.47 10.36 3.09
CA THR A 120 9.85 10.66 4.37
C THR A 120 10.84 11.43 5.24
N TYR A 121 10.32 12.36 6.02
CA TYR A 121 11.09 13.03 7.06
C TYR A 121 10.35 12.92 8.40
N GLU A 122 11.04 12.43 9.40
CA GLU A 122 10.49 12.20 10.73
C GLU A 122 11.35 12.88 11.79
N TYR A 123 10.71 13.71 12.63
CA TYR A 123 11.37 14.43 13.71
C TYR A 123 10.45 14.57 14.91
N GLU A 124 10.93 14.17 16.10
CA GLU A 124 10.20 14.29 17.39
C GLU A 124 8.74 13.77 17.33
N GLY A 125 8.53 12.65 16.63
CA GLY A 125 7.22 12.04 16.44
C GLY A 125 6.41 12.59 15.27
N PHE A 126 6.75 13.74 14.72
CA PHE A 126 6.13 14.23 13.50
C PHE A 126 6.76 13.62 12.26
N GLY A 127 5.93 13.25 11.30
CA GLY A 127 6.36 12.73 10.02
C GLY A 127 5.62 13.41 8.87
N VAL A 128 6.35 13.70 7.80
CA VAL A 128 5.82 14.12 6.51
C VAL A 128 6.44 13.25 5.43
N GLY A 129 5.66 12.87 4.42
CA GLY A 129 6.17 12.05 3.36
C GLY A 129 5.39 12.19 2.07
N ALA A 130 6.05 11.80 0.98
CA ALA A 130 5.45 11.78 -0.34
C ALA A 130 6.03 10.62 -1.17
N THR A 131 5.23 10.14 -2.12
CA THR A 131 5.62 9.11 -3.06
C THR A 131 5.06 9.40 -4.44
N TYR A 132 5.75 8.91 -5.46
CA TYR A 132 5.29 8.88 -6.84
C TYR A 132 5.74 7.58 -7.50
N ALA A 133 4.84 6.94 -8.22
CA ALA A 133 5.20 5.80 -9.06
C ALA A 133 4.43 5.85 -10.39
N LYS A 134 5.11 5.39 -11.44
CA LYS A 134 4.58 5.29 -12.79
C LYS A 134 5.01 3.98 -13.42
N SER A 135 4.08 3.31 -14.08
CA SER A 135 4.34 2.06 -14.80
C SER A 135 3.62 2.07 -16.15
N ASP A 136 4.20 1.41 -17.11
CA ASP A 136 3.48 1.08 -18.34
C ASP A 136 2.37 0.05 -18.00
N ARG A 137 1.27 0.12 -18.72
CA ARG A 137 0.24 -0.90 -18.71
C ARG A 137 0.51 -1.91 -19.82
N THR A 138 0.19 -3.17 -19.58
CA THR A 138 0.31 -4.20 -20.61
C THR A 138 -0.69 -3.96 -21.75
N ASN A 139 -0.40 -4.46 -22.94
CA ASN A 139 -1.31 -4.39 -24.07
C ASN A 139 -2.71 -4.97 -23.74
N ASN A 140 -2.75 -6.04 -22.94
CA ASN A 140 -4.01 -6.64 -22.50
C ASN A 140 -4.81 -5.71 -21.62
N GLN A 141 -4.17 -4.96 -20.71
CA GLN A 141 -4.84 -3.95 -19.87
C GLN A 141 -5.41 -2.81 -20.70
N VAL A 142 -4.68 -2.36 -21.72
CA VAL A 142 -5.13 -1.28 -22.62
C VAL A 142 -6.30 -1.75 -23.49
N ILE A 143 -6.22 -2.95 -24.05
CA ILE A 143 -7.30 -3.56 -24.84
C ILE A 143 -8.55 -3.80 -23.98
N TYR A 144 -8.37 -4.29 -22.75
CA TYR A 144 -9.45 -4.47 -21.79
C TYR A 144 -10.16 -3.15 -21.48
N GLY A 145 -9.45 -2.03 -21.47
CA GLY A 145 -9.99 -0.70 -21.29
C GLY A 145 -10.85 -0.18 -22.44
N ASN A 146 -10.68 -0.70 -23.66
CA ASN A 146 -11.40 -0.22 -24.83
C ASN A 146 -12.90 -0.60 -24.87
N ASN A 147 -13.39 -1.34 -23.88
CA ASN A 147 -14.82 -1.69 -23.76
C ASN A 147 -15.68 -0.58 -23.12
N GLY A 148 -15.09 0.58 -22.78
CA GLY A 148 -15.78 1.71 -22.14
C GLY A 148 -16.15 1.49 -20.66
N LEU A 149 -15.78 0.34 -20.08
CA LEU A 149 -16.04 -0.02 -18.68
C LEU A 149 -14.80 0.10 -17.80
N ASN A 150 -13.64 0.30 -18.41
CA ASN A 150 -12.36 0.32 -17.74
C ASN A 150 -11.46 1.43 -18.27
N ALA A 151 -10.46 1.77 -17.48
CA ALA A 151 -9.42 2.69 -17.91
C ALA A 151 -8.73 2.22 -19.20
N SER A 152 -8.51 3.14 -20.13
CA SER A 152 -7.89 2.88 -21.44
C SER A 152 -6.50 3.51 -21.60
N GLY A 153 -6.00 4.23 -20.60
CA GLY A 153 -4.69 4.87 -20.63
C GLY A 153 -3.55 3.85 -20.75
N GLN A 154 -2.44 4.26 -21.36
CA GLN A 154 -1.26 3.42 -21.55
C GLN A 154 -0.36 3.31 -20.30
N ASN A 155 -0.45 4.29 -19.41
CA ASN A 155 0.32 4.35 -18.18
C ASN A 155 -0.59 4.30 -16.96
N ALA A 156 -0.11 3.66 -15.91
CA ALA A 156 -0.66 3.69 -14.57
C ALA A 156 0.22 4.59 -13.70
N GLU A 157 -0.39 5.50 -12.95
CA GLU A 157 0.34 6.46 -12.12
C GLU A 157 -0.30 6.58 -10.75
N VAL A 158 0.53 6.77 -9.73
CA VAL A 158 0.10 7.10 -8.36
C VAL A 158 1.03 8.15 -7.77
N TRP A 159 0.43 9.10 -7.07
CA TRP A 159 1.16 9.92 -6.12
C TRP A 159 0.39 9.97 -4.81
N ALA A 160 1.10 10.06 -3.71
CA ALA A 160 0.52 10.21 -2.40
C ALA A 160 1.40 11.12 -1.54
N ALA A 161 0.73 11.80 -0.59
CA ALA A 161 1.38 12.54 0.47
C ALA A 161 0.72 12.18 1.80
N GLY A 162 1.50 12.21 2.88
CA GLY A 162 1.02 11.87 4.21
C GLY A 162 1.64 12.74 5.29
N LEU A 163 0.89 12.85 6.38
CA LEU A 163 1.34 13.44 7.64
C LEU A 163 1.07 12.44 8.75
N LYS A 164 1.98 12.32 9.70
CA LYS A 164 1.76 11.52 10.90
C LYS A 164 2.31 12.20 12.16
N TYR A 165 1.78 11.77 13.29
CA TYR A 165 2.34 12.02 14.61
C TYR A 165 2.31 10.72 15.41
N ASP A 166 3.47 10.30 15.88
CA ASP A 166 3.66 9.06 16.64
C ASP A 166 4.56 9.34 17.84
N ALA A 167 3.99 9.88 18.89
CA ALA A 167 4.66 10.14 20.17
C ALA A 167 3.63 10.29 21.30
N ASN A 168 4.08 10.25 22.55
CA ASN A 168 3.25 10.49 23.73
C ASN A 168 2.01 9.59 23.82
N ASN A 169 2.14 8.32 23.42
CA ASN A 169 1.06 7.35 23.35
C ASN A 169 -0.06 7.70 22.35
N ILE A 170 0.14 8.70 21.49
CA ILE A 170 -0.78 9.12 20.46
C ILE A 170 -0.22 8.73 19.09
N TYR A 171 -1.05 8.11 18.28
CA TYR A 171 -0.80 7.91 16.86
C TYR A 171 -1.88 8.61 16.05
N LEU A 172 -1.47 9.52 15.20
CA LEU A 172 -2.33 10.20 14.24
C LEU A 172 -1.67 10.09 12.87
N ALA A 173 -2.42 9.70 11.86
CA ALA A 173 -1.93 9.75 10.49
C ALA A 173 -3.04 10.12 9.52
N THR A 174 -2.65 10.77 8.45
CA THR A 174 -3.54 11.05 7.31
C THR A 174 -2.76 10.95 6.02
N THR A 175 -3.39 10.39 5.00
CA THR A 175 -2.85 10.30 3.66
C THR A 175 -3.86 10.81 2.64
N TYR A 176 -3.35 11.45 1.60
CA TYR A 176 -4.11 11.74 0.38
C TYR A 176 -3.36 11.20 -0.82
N SER A 177 -4.07 10.57 -1.73
CA SER A 177 -3.48 10.06 -2.97
C SER A 177 -4.40 10.22 -4.17
N GLU A 178 -3.79 10.28 -5.34
CA GLU A 178 -4.47 10.10 -6.61
C GLU A 178 -3.83 8.96 -7.39
N THR A 179 -4.66 8.10 -7.94
CA THR A 179 -4.27 7.01 -8.83
C THR A 179 -4.89 7.20 -10.20
N GLN A 180 -4.16 6.80 -11.24
CA GLN A 180 -4.64 6.82 -12.62
C GLN A 180 -4.44 5.47 -13.27
N ASN A 181 -5.50 4.96 -13.90
CA ASN A 181 -5.50 3.72 -14.70
C ASN A 181 -5.04 2.46 -13.92
N MET A 182 -5.26 2.41 -12.60
CA MET A 182 -4.79 1.30 -11.78
C MET A 182 -5.75 0.81 -10.70
N THR A 183 -6.53 1.67 -10.04
CA THR A 183 -7.37 1.25 -8.91
C THR A 183 -8.45 0.29 -9.38
N VAL A 184 -8.45 -0.90 -8.78
CA VAL A 184 -9.43 -1.95 -9.07
C VAL A 184 -10.67 -1.74 -8.23
N PHE A 185 -11.85 -1.82 -8.85
CA PHE A 185 -13.14 -1.69 -8.18
C PHE A 185 -14.18 -2.68 -8.71
N GLY A 186 -15.20 -2.92 -7.92
CA GLY A 186 -16.31 -3.81 -8.30
C GLY A 186 -15.82 -5.20 -8.77
N ASN A 187 -16.32 -5.65 -9.90
CA ASN A 187 -15.96 -6.95 -10.48
C ASN A 187 -14.75 -6.83 -11.43
N ASN A 188 -13.57 -6.54 -10.90
CA ASN A 188 -12.31 -6.43 -11.66
C ASN A 188 -12.30 -5.30 -12.70
N HIS A 189 -13.02 -4.21 -12.45
CA HIS A 189 -12.90 -2.99 -13.26
C HIS A 189 -11.71 -2.15 -12.82
N ILE A 190 -11.16 -1.37 -13.74
CA ILE A 190 -10.03 -0.47 -13.47
C ILE A 190 -10.51 0.97 -13.65
N ALA A 191 -10.39 1.78 -12.60
CA ALA A 191 -10.76 3.19 -12.62
C ALA A 191 -9.80 4.02 -13.48
N ASN A 192 -10.33 4.97 -14.25
CA ASN A 192 -9.50 5.97 -14.94
C ASN A 192 -8.72 6.83 -13.95
N LYS A 193 -9.40 7.28 -12.90
CA LYS A 193 -8.79 8.03 -11.79
C LYS A 193 -9.51 7.68 -10.49
N ALA A 194 -8.76 7.61 -9.39
CA ALA A 194 -9.34 7.60 -8.05
C ALA A 194 -8.63 8.64 -7.17
N GLN A 195 -9.42 9.32 -6.34
CA GLN A 195 -8.96 10.25 -5.31
C GLN A 195 -9.25 9.61 -3.96
N ASN A 196 -8.22 9.50 -3.13
CA ASN A 196 -8.31 8.74 -1.89
C ASN A 196 -7.87 9.60 -0.71
N PHE A 197 -8.60 9.49 0.37
CA PHE A 197 -8.28 10.13 1.63
C PHE A 197 -8.44 9.10 2.76
N GLU A 198 -7.44 9.02 3.60
CA GLU A 198 -7.48 8.19 4.80
C GLU A 198 -6.98 8.98 6.00
N ALA A 199 -7.60 8.76 7.14
CA ALA A 199 -7.16 9.32 8.42
C ALA A 199 -7.38 8.30 9.52
N VAL A 200 -6.43 8.20 10.45
CA VAL A 200 -6.50 7.31 11.61
C VAL A 200 -6.02 8.03 12.86
N ALA A 201 -6.66 7.74 13.97
CA ALA A 201 -6.26 8.18 15.30
C ALA A 201 -6.31 7.02 16.29
N GLN A 202 -5.25 6.87 17.08
CA GLN A 202 -5.16 5.86 18.14
C GLN A 202 -4.55 6.48 19.40
N TYR A 203 -4.94 5.96 20.56
CA TYR A 203 -4.31 6.30 21.83
C TYR A 203 -3.97 5.01 22.60
N GLN A 204 -2.73 4.89 23.06
CA GLN A 204 -2.26 3.76 23.85
C GLN A 204 -2.33 4.09 25.34
N PHE A 205 -3.24 3.44 26.05
CA PHE A 205 -3.28 3.52 27.53
C PHE A 205 -2.20 2.63 28.16
N ASP A 206 -1.66 3.05 29.29
CA ASP A 206 -0.62 2.30 30.01
C ASP A 206 -1.06 0.91 30.46
N PHE A 207 -2.37 0.70 30.68
CA PHE A 207 -2.93 -0.59 31.05
C PHE A 207 -3.17 -1.55 29.85
N GLY A 208 -2.72 -1.18 28.65
CA GLY A 208 -2.71 -2.06 27.48
C GLY A 208 -3.86 -1.83 26.48
N LEU A 209 -4.85 -0.97 26.76
CA LEU A 209 -5.93 -0.68 25.80
C LEU A 209 -5.47 0.35 24.77
N ARG A 210 -5.79 0.10 23.48
CA ARG A 210 -5.59 1.02 22.35
C ARG A 210 -6.90 1.19 21.56
N PRO A 211 -7.76 2.14 21.91
CA PRO A 211 -8.85 2.52 21.03
C PRO A 211 -8.34 3.17 19.74
N SER A 212 -9.11 2.99 18.68
CA SER A 212 -8.83 3.53 17.36
C SER A 212 -10.10 4.04 16.69
N VAL A 213 -9.93 5.07 15.87
CA VAL A 213 -10.93 5.54 14.93
C VAL A 213 -10.24 5.83 13.60
N ALA A 214 -10.88 5.45 12.50
CA ALA A 214 -10.39 5.76 11.15
C ALA A 214 -11.54 6.22 10.25
N TYR A 215 -11.20 7.02 9.25
CA TYR A 215 -12.07 7.39 8.15
C TYR A 215 -11.34 7.15 6.84
N LEU A 216 -11.99 6.44 5.94
CA LEU A 216 -11.48 6.11 4.62
C LEU A 216 -12.50 6.51 3.55
N HIS A 217 -12.01 7.18 2.51
CA HIS A 217 -12.83 7.58 1.37
C HIS A 217 -12.02 7.45 0.08
N SER A 218 -12.57 6.70 -0.87
CA SER A 218 -12.04 6.58 -2.24
C SER A 218 -13.14 6.96 -3.22
N LYS A 219 -12.86 7.95 -4.05
CA LYS A 219 -13.78 8.42 -5.10
C LYS A 219 -13.19 8.13 -6.47
N GLY A 220 -13.84 7.23 -7.20
CA GLY A 220 -13.57 7.00 -8.61
C GLY A 220 -14.11 8.12 -9.46
N LYS A 221 -13.31 8.58 -10.41
CA LYS A 221 -13.65 9.62 -11.36
C LYS A 221 -13.64 9.07 -12.76
N ASP A 222 -14.61 9.52 -13.55
CA ASP A 222 -14.73 9.15 -14.96
C ASP A 222 -14.68 7.62 -15.17
N LEU A 223 -15.58 6.92 -14.46
CA LEU A 223 -15.70 5.46 -14.51
C LEU A 223 -16.53 4.97 -15.73
N GLY A 224 -16.41 5.66 -16.84
CA GLY A 224 -17.17 5.35 -18.06
C GLY A 224 -18.67 5.48 -17.84
N VAL A 225 -19.43 4.42 -18.04
CA VAL A 225 -20.91 4.42 -17.93
C VAL A 225 -21.43 4.72 -16.51
N TRP A 226 -20.59 4.60 -15.49
CA TRP A 226 -20.98 4.87 -14.09
C TRP A 226 -20.70 6.31 -13.65
N GLY A 227 -19.99 7.11 -14.46
CA GLY A 227 -19.59 8.47 -14.08
C GLY A 227 -18.67 8.51 -12.85
N ASP A 228 -18.88 9.45 -11.97
CA ASP A 228 -18.17 9.55 -10.69
C ASP A 228 -18.91 8.78 -9.61
N GLN A 229 -18.22 7.91 -8.88
CA GLN A 229 -18.79 7.10 -7.79
C GLN A 229 -17.83 7.03 -6.59
N ASP A 230 -18.40 6.94 -5.40
CA ASP A 230 -17.64 6.56 -4.23
C ASP A 230 -17.35 5.05 -4.29
N LEU A 231 -16.07 4.68 -4.32
CA LEU A 231 -15.63 3.29 -4.40
C LEU A 231 -15.59 2.64 -3.02
N VAL A 232 -15.14 3.41 -2.03
CA VAL A 232 -15.05 3.03 -0.62
C VAL A 232 -15.36 4.26 0.21
N GLU A 233 -16.22 4.14 1.21
CA GLU A 233 -16.41 5.16 2.24
C GLU A 233 -16.89 4.51 3.53
N TYR A 234 -16.11 4.65 4.58
CA TYR A 234 -16.53 4.19 5.91
C TYR A 234 -15.78 4.88 7.04
N VAL A 235 -16.38 4.80 8.23
CA VAL A 235 -15.74 5.09 9.51
C VAL A 235 -15.55 3.77 10.23
N ASP A 236 -14.35 3.52 10.71
CA ASP A 236 -14.04 2.39 11.58
C ASP A 236 -13.82 2.86 13.02
N VAL A 237 -14.35 2.13 13.98
CA VAL A 237 -14.14 2.34 15.41
C VAL A 237 -13.84 0.99 16.05
N GLY A 238 -12.67 0.87 16.64
CA GLY A 238 -12.24 -0.37 17.25
C GLY A 238 -11.36 -0.17 18.47
N ALA A 239 -10.94 -1.26 19.06
CA ALA A 239 -9.98 -1.26 20.15
C ALA A 239 -9.12 -2.52 20.13
N THR A 240 -7.84 -2.37 20.39
CA THR A 240 -6.91 -3.47 20.64
C THR A 240 -6.55 -3.48 22.12
N TYR A 241 -6.55 -4.66 22.75
CA TYR A 241 -6.05 -4.83 24.11
C TYR A 241 -4.80 -5.72 24.10
N TYR A 242 -3.70 -5.18 24.57
CA TYR A 242 -2.42 -5.88 24.71
C TYR A 242 -2.29 -6.47 26.10
N PHE A 243 -2.40 -7.78 26.24
CA PHE A 243 -2.13 -8.50 27.50
C PHE A 243 -0.65 -8.45 27.86
N ASN A 244 0.19 -8.48 26.85
CA ASN A 244 1.64 -8.34 26.90
C ASN A 244 2.19 -8.14 25.49
N LYS A 245 3.52 -8.05 25.33
CA LYS A 245 4.19 -7.84 24.02
C LYS A 245 3.97 -8.94 22.98
N ASN A 246 3.45 -10.10 23.38
CA ASN A 246 3.29 -11.27 22.50
C ASN A 246 1.82 -11.67 22.29
N MET A 247 0.89 -11.07 23.01
CA MET A 247 -0.53 -11.43 22.94
C MET A 247 -1.42 -10.21 23.02
N SER A 248 -2.31 -10.09 22.07
CA SER A 248 -3.35 -9.06 22.01
C SER A 248 -4.66 -9.64 21.51
N THR A 249 -5.73 -8.92 21.71
CA THR A 249 -7.05 -9.15 21.13
C THR A 249 -7.61 -7.83 20.64
N PHE A 250 -8.52 -7.88 19.68
CA PHE A 250 -9.16 -6.67 19.13
C PHE A 250 -10.65 -6.89 18.87
N VAL A 251 -11.36 -5.79 18.75
CA VAL A 251 -12.78 -5.70 18.43
C VAL A 251 -13.02 -4.44 17.61
#